data_fc363ae965edee26e2fd958123dc2b73
#
_entry.id   fc363ae965edee26e2fd958123dc2b73
#
_cell.length_a   1.000
_cell.length_b   1.000
_cell.length_c   1.000
_cell.angle_alpha   90.00
_cell.angle_beta   90.00
_cell.angle_gamma   90.00
#
_symmetry.space_group_name_H-M   'P 1'
#
loop_
_entity.id
_entity.type
_entity.pdbx_description
1 polymer ?
#
loop_
_entity_poly.entity_id
_entity_poly.type
_entity_poly.pdbx_seq_one_letter_code
_entity_poly.pdbx_strand_id
1 'polypeptide(L)'
;MRKIIALLLLSTSYLLAQAPKVTQLLSKDLPETQGQEVSMITVEMAPGAPDGPIHRHNAQTFVYVLEGSIVMQVRGGKQVTLGPGQTFYESPDDIHVVGHNASKSQPAKFLVFFVKKRGAPDTIPAQ
;
A
#
# COMPACT_ATOMS: atom_id res chain seq x y z
N MET A 1 -17.15 31.61 50.46
CA MET A 1 -16.04 30.94 49.73
C MET A 1 -16.65 30.16 48.56
N ARG A 2 -16.48 30.68 47.32
CA ARG A 2 -16.96 30.01 46.10
C ARG A 2 -15.87 29.09 45.58
N LYS A 3 -16.10 27.77 45.58
CA LYS A 3 -15.19 26.79 44.97
C LYS A 3 -15.40 26.81 43.46
N ILE A 4 -14.42 27.25 42.71
CA ILE A 4 -14.39 27.15 41.24
C ILE A 4 -13.89 25.73 40.90
N ILE A 5 -14.74 24.90 40.34
CA ILE A 5 -14.37 23.60 39.78
C ILE A 5 -13.93 23.86 38.34
N ALA A 6 -12.64 23.78 38.10
CA ALA A 6 -12.09 23.83 36.75
C ALA A 6 -12.35 22.48 36.08
N LEU A 7 -13.23 22.46 35.08
CA LEU A 7 -13.51 21.29 34.23
C LEU A 7 -12.40 21.19 33.17
N LEU A 8 -11.47 20.24 33.36
CA LEU A 8 -10.42 19.96 32.39
C LEU A 8 -11.04 19.17 31.23
N LEU A 9 -11.30 19.84 30.11
CA LEU A 9 -11.70 19.17 28.86
C LEU A 9 -10.48 18.49 28.25
N LEU A 10 -10.36 17.17 28.42
CA LEU A 10 -9.43 16.36 27.65
C LEU A 10 -9.94 16.26 26.19
N SER A 11 -9.36 17.03 25.30
CA SER A 11 -9.56 16.87 23.87
C SER A 11 -8.76 15.65 23.38
N THR A 12 -9.41 14.50 23.20
CA THR A 12 -8.86 13.34 22.52
C THR A 12 -8.78 13.62 21.02
N SER A 13 -7.61 14.01 20.55
CA SER A 13 -7.34 14.10 19.10
C SER A 13 -7.28 12.70 18.52
N TYR A 14 -8.31 12.26 17.82
CA TYR A 14 -8.26 11.05 17.00
C TYR A 14 -7.36 11.32 15.80
N LEU A 15 -6.16 10.72 15.81
CA LEU A 15 -5.31 10.65 14.63
C LEU A 15 -6.01 9.73 13.62
N LEU A 16 -6.70 10.30 12.65
CA LEU A 16 -7.21 9.53 11.50
C LEU A 16 -6.01 9.00 10.73
N ALA A 17 -5.89 7.68 10.64
CA ALA A 17 -4.87 7.04 9.83
C ALA A 17 -5.02 7.53 8.38
N GLN A 18 -3.99 8.19 7.86
CA GLN A 18 -4.00 8.73 6.50
C GLN A 18 -3.88 7.58 5.50
N ALA A 19 -4.82 7.51 4.54
CA ALA A 19 -4.76 6.55 3.45
C ALA A 19 -3.46 6.74 2.65
N PRO A 20 -2.89 5.64 2.09
CA PRO A 20 -1.70 5.73 1.25
C PRO A 20 -1.94 6.67 0.07
N LYS A 21 -0.96 7.53 -0.22
CA LYS A 21 -0.99 8.37 -1.42
C LYS A 21 -0.47 7.55 -2.60
N VAL A 22 -1.33 7.32 -3.58
CA VAL A 22 -0.99 6.62 -4.83
C VAL A 22 -0.79 7.65 -5.94
N THR A 23 0.32 7.55 -6.65
CA THR A 23 0.65 8.41 -7.78
C THR A 23 0.90 7.56 -9.02
N GLN A 24 0.11 7.75 -10.07
CA GLN A 24 0.32 7.12 -11.37
C GLN A 24 1.56 7.75 -12.04
N LEU A 25 2.52 6.92 -12.43
CA LEU A 25 3.75 7.36 -13.11
C LEU A 25 3.70 7.11 -14.61
N LEU A 26 3.18 5.96 -15.01
CA LEU A 26 3.12 5.51 -16.38
C LEU A 26 1.95 4.57 -16.57
N SER A 27 1.31 4.66 -17.72
CA SER A 27 0.47 3.60 -18.28
C SER A 27 0.79 3.50 -19.76
N LYS A 28 1.08 2.29 -20.24
CA LYS A 28 1.48 2.05 -21.62
C LYS A 28 0.86 0.76 -22.13
N ASP A 29 0.11 0.88 -23.20
CA ASP A 29 -0.40 -0.27 -23.94
C ASP A 29 0.75 -1.06 -24.57
N LEU A 30 0.65 -2.37 -24.52
CA LEU A 30 1.56 -3.30 -25.16
C LEU A 30 0.87 -3.93 -26.38
N PRO A 31 0.93 -3.31 -27.57
CA PRO A 31 0.10 -3.71 -28.72
C PRO A 31 0.41 -5.11 -29.23
N GLU A 32 1.61 -5.62 -29.00
CA GLU A 32 2.04 -6.96 -29.46
C GLU A 32 1.72 -8.09 -28.46
N THR A 33 1.09 -7.77 -27.32
CA THR A 33 0.81 -8.71 -26.23
C THR A 33 -0.67 -9.03 -26.03
N GLN A 34 -1.47 -8.99 -27.07
CA GLN A 34 -2.89 -9.37 -27.03
C GLN A 34 -3.73 -8.56 -26.01
N GLY A 35 -3.55 -7.25 -25.95
CA GLY A 35 -4.39 -6.36 -25.14
C GLY A 35 -3.92 -6.20 -23.67
N GLN A 36 -2.65 -6.39 -23.41
CA GLN A 36 -2.04 -6.04 -22.14
C GLN A 36 -1.55 -4.60 -22.10
N GLU A 37 -1.37 -4.09 -20.91
CA GLU A 37 -0.71 -2.83 -20.61
C GLU A 37 0.27 -2.98 -19.46
N VAL A 38 1.25 -2.08 -19.42
CA VAL A 38 2.08 -1.84 -18.24
C VAL A 38 1.57 -0.61 -17.53
N SER A 39 1.45 -0.67 -16.21
CA SER A 39 1.14 0.45 -15.34
C SER A 39 2.22 0.57 -14.27
N MET A 40 2.64 1.78 -13.98
CA MET A 40 3.60 2.08 -12.90
C MET A 40 3.02 3.14 -11.99
N ILE A 41 3.06 2.86 -10.69
CA ILE A 41 2.62 3.80 -9.65
C ILE A 41 3.66 3.90 -8.55
N THR A 42 3.65 4.98 -7.80
CA THR A 42 4.25 5.02 -6.46
C THR A 42 3.16 5.01 -5.40
N VAL A 43 3.47 4.37 -4.28
CA VAL A 43 2.64 4.38 -3.08
C VAL A 43 3.46 4.98 -1.95
N GLU A 44 2.89 5.96 -1.26
CA GLU A 44 3.47 6.60 -0.09
C GLU A 44 2.59 6.29 1.12
N MET A 45 3.21 5.75 2.16
CA MET A 45 2.54 5.42 3.42
C MET A 45 3.06 6.32 4.54
N ALA A 46 2.14 6.96 5.26
CA ALA A 46 2.48 7.75 6.44
C ALA A 46 3.11 6.87 7.55
N PRO A 47 3.86 7.46 8.50
CA PRO A 47 4.31 6.73 9.68
C PRO A 47 3.15 6.05 10.41
N GLY A 48 3.32 4.77 10.74
CA GLY A 48 2.30 3.98 11.43
C GLY A 48 1.05 3.65 10.62
N ALA A 49 1.06 3.87 9.29
CA ALA A 49 -0.05 3.48 8.43
C ALA A 49 -0.37 1.98 8.61
N PRO A 50 -1.63 1.62 8.94
CA PRO A 50 -2.04 0.24 9.18
C PRO A 50 -2.21 -0.54 7.87
N ASP A 51 -2.53 -1.84 7.99
CA ASP A 51 -2.90 -2.65 6.84
C ASP A 51 -4.08 -2.03 6.08
N GLY A 52 -3.96 -2.08 4.76
CA GLY A 52 -5.04 -1.74 3.85
C GLY A 52 -6.09 -2.87 3.75
N PRO A 53 -7.17 -2.65 2.97
CA PRO A 53 -8.15 -3.68 2.70
C PRO A 53 -7.51 -4.90 2.02
N ILE A 54 -8.01 -6.11 2.33
CA ILE A 54 -7.62 -7.33 1.63
C ILE A 54 -8.01 -7.20 0.15
N HIS A 55 -7.07 -7.45 -0.74
CA HIS A 55 -7.25 -7.26 -2.18
C HIS A 55 -6.36 -8.21 -3.00
N ARG A 56 -6.57 -8.18 -4.31
CA ARG A 56 -5.68 -8.78 -5.31
C ARG A 56 -5.52 -7.82 -6.49
N HIS A 57 -4.55 -8.06 -7.33
CA HIS A 57 -4.27 -7.18 -8.46
C HIS A 57 -4.79 -7.71 -9.81
N ASN A 58 -5.01 -9.02 -9.95
CA ASN A 58 -5.31 -9.66 -11.22
C ASN A 58 -4.29 -9.27 -12.30
N ALA A 59 -3.04 -9.17 -11.89
CA ALA A 59 -1.89 -8.68 -12.64
C ALA A 59 -0.62 -9.40 -12.19
N GLN A 60 0.41 -9.40 -13.04
CA GLN A 60 1.77 -9.64 -12.59
C GLN A 60 2.22 -8.37 -11.87
N THR A 61 2.47 -8.44 -10.58
CA THR A 61 2.73 -7.27 -9.73
C THR A 61 4.13 -7.33 -9.15
N PHE A 62 4.90 -6.28 -9.39
CA PHE A 62 6.29 -6.17 -8.92
C PHE A 62 6.41 -4.92 -8.05
N VAL A 63 6.85 -5.11 -6.81
CA VAL A 63 7.08 -4.03 -5.84
C VAL A 63 8.58 -3.80 -5.70
N TYR A 64 8.99 -2.54 -5.63
CA TYR A 64 10.35 -2.12 -5.33
C TYR A 64 10.34 -1.00 -4.31
N VAL A 65 10.96 -1.23 -3.15
CA VAL A 65 10.99 -0.23 -2.07
C VAL A 65 12.00 0.86 -2.38
N LEU A 66 11.55 2.11 -2.32
CA LEU A 66 12.36 3.32 -2.56
C LEU A 66 12.86 3.91 -1.23
N GLU A 67 11.98 4.05 -0.25
CA GLU A 67 12.26 4.72 1.03
C GLU A 67 11.49 4.04 2.17
N GLY A 68 12.07 4.08 3.37
CA GLY A 68 11.46 3.50 4.57
C GLY A 68 11.43 1.97 4.55
N SER A 69 10.45 1.38 5.21
CA SER A 69 10.25 -0.06 5.21
C SER A 69 8.76 -0.43 5.24
N ILE A 70 8.41 -1.49 4.53
CA ILE A 70 7.05 -1.99 4.43
C ILE A 70 6.97 -3.45 4.84
N VAL A 71 5.84 -3.85 5.42
CA VAL A 71 5.53 -5.25 5.70
C VAL A 71 4.54 -5.74 4.65
N MET A 72 4.82 -6.88 4.04
CA MET A 72 4.02 -7.47 2.98
C MET A 72 3.75 -8.94 3.24
N GLN A 73 2.55 -9.41 2.88
CA GLN A 73 2.20 -10.83 2.89
C GLN A 73 1.08 -11.12 1.90
N VAL A 74 1.23 -12.16 1.11
CA VAL A 74 0.11 -12.81 0.41
C VAL A 74 -0.42 -13.99 1.22
N ARG A 75 -1.69 -14.33 1.04
CA ARG A 75 -2.35 -15.43 1.75
C ARG A 75 -1.59 -16.74 1.57
N GLY A 76 -1.28 -17.42 2.67
CA GLY A 76 -0.50 -18.66 2.66
C GLY A 76 1.01 -18.48 2.52
N GLY A 77 1.48 -17.27 2.21
CA GLY A 77 2.89 -16.93 2.17
C GLY A 77 3.45 -16.46 3.52
N LYS A 78 4.77 -16.29 3.58
CA LYS A 78 5.44 -15.71 4.74
C LYS A 78 5.29 -14.20 4.74
N GLN A 79 5.06 -13.62 5.92
CA GLN A 79 5.18 -12.19 6.12
C GLN A 79 6.64 -11.77 6.04
N VAL A 80 6.92 -10.71 5.29
CA VAL A 80 8.27 -10.17 5.10
C VAL A 80 8.28 -8.67 5.37
N THR A 81 9.41 -8.18 5.90
CA THR A 81 9.69 -6.75 6.02
C THR A 81 10.74 -6.39 4.98
N LEU A 82 10.45 -5.38 4.17
CA LEU A 82 11.27 -4.96 3.04
C LEU A 82 11.75 -3.53 3.26
N GLY A 83 13.04 -3.31 3.04
CA GLY A 83 13.68 -1.99 3.02
C GLY A 83 14.05 -1.54 1.61
N PRO A 84 14.67 -0.35 1.46
CA PRO A 84 15.06 0.22 0.17
C PRO A 84 15.89 -0.75 -0.67
N GLY A 85 15.57 -0.86 -1.96
CA GLY A 85 16.22 -1.76 -2.91
C GLY A 85 15.70 -3.19 -2.89
N GLN A 86 14.83 -3.55 -1.95
CA GLN A 86 14.22 -4.88 -1.89
C GLN A 86 12.90 -4.94 -2.68
N THR A 87 12.56 -6.15 -3.12
CA THR A 87 11.43 -6.41 -4.01
C THR A 87 10.44 -7.40 -3.41
N PHE A 88 9.19 -7.29 -3.87
CA PHE A 88 8.14 -8.27 -3.63
C PHE A 88 7.41 -8.56 -4.93
N TYR A 89 6.93 -9.78 -5.09
CA TYR A 89 6.17 -10.19 -6.27
C TYR A 89 4.85 -10.80 -5.83
N GLU A 90 3.79 -10.46 -6.57
CA GLU A 90 2.46 -11.03 -6.42
C GLU A 90 1.98 -11.52 -7.79
N SER A 91 1.57 -12.78 -7.85
CA SER A 91 0.93 -13.36 -9.04
C SER A 91 -0.52 -12.86 -9.18
N PRO A 92 -1.15 -13.04 -10.36
CA PRO A 92 -2.55 -12.64 -10.55
C PRO A 92 -3.56 -13.28 -9.57
N ASP A 93 -3.23 -14.45 -9.03
CA ASP A 93 -4.09 -15.20 -8.12
C ASP A 93 -3.79 -14.95 -6.65
N ASP A 94 -2.71 -14.26 -6.34
CA ASP A 94 -2.33 -13.96 -4.97
C ASP A 94 -3.32 -12.96 -4.33
N ILE A 95 -3.65 -13.23 -3.06
CA ILE A 95 -4.47 -12.35 -2.25
C ILE A 95 -3.55 -11.65 -1.25
N HIS A 96 -3.41 -10.34 -1.39
CA HIS A 96 -2.63 -9.49 -0.49
C HIS A 96 -3.40 -9.30 0.81
N VAL A 97 -2.84 -9.78 1.90
CA VAL A 97 -3.51 -9.79 3.22
C VAL A 97 -2.85 -8.89 4.26
N VAL A 98 -1.56 -8.57 4.09
CA VAL A 98 -0.81 -7.65 4.95
C VAL A 98 -0.05 -6.66 4.09
N GLY A 99 -0.28 -5.37 4.31
CA GLY A 99 0.42 -4.29 3.62
C GLY A 99 0.40 -3.02 4.47
N HIS A 100 1.46 -2.77 5.25
CA HIS A 100 1.56 -1.60 6.11
C HIS A 100 2.97 -1.02 6.19
N ASN A 101 3.08 0.21 6.69
CA ASN A 101 4.37 0.80 7.02
C ASN A 101 4.95 0.12 8.26
N ALA A 102 6.15 -0.43 8.16
CA ALA A 102 6.83 -1.09 9.29
C ALA A 102 7.26 -0.11 10.40
N SER A 103 7.35 1.19 10.09
CA SER A 103 7.80 2.23 11.02
C SER A 103 6.63 3.07 11.53
N LYS A 104 6.63 3.37 12.84
CA LYS A 104 5.69 4.30 13.46
C LYS A 104 6.14 5.76 13.40
N SER A 105 7.40 6.01 13.00
CA SER A 105 8.01 7.36 13.02
C SER A 105 8.51 7.83 11.67
N GLN A 106 8.69 6.95 10.68
CA GLN A 106 9.21 7.27 9.36
C GLN A 106 8.18 6.91 8.27
N PRO A 107 8.03 7.73 7.21
CA PRO A 107 7.22 7.36 6.06
C PRO A 107 7.88 6.24 5.27
N ALA A 108 7.09 5.58 4.43
CA ALA A 108 7.59 4.61 3.46
C ALA A 108 7.09 4.96 2.05
N LYS A 109 7.91 4.66 1.05
CA LYS A 109 7.59 4.85 -0.37
C LYS A 109 8.07 3.67 -1.18
N PHE A 110 7.23 3.17 -2.06
CA PHE A 110 7.58 2.08 -2.96
C PHE A 110 6.96 2.27 -4.34
N LEU A 111 7.63 1.71 -5.33
CA LEU A 111 7.17 1.60 -6.72
C LEU A 111 6.40 0.30 -6.87
N VAL A 112 5.30 0.33 -7.62
CA VAL A 112 4.60 -0.87 -8.09
C VAL A 112 4.51 -0.83 -9.60
N PHE A 113 4.93 -1.93 -10.22
CA PHE A 113 4.89 -2.16 -11.65
C PHE A 113 3.92 -3.32 -11.93
N PHE A 114 2.91 -3.06 -12.76
CA PHE A 114 1.90 -4.05 -13.14
C PHE A 114 2.03 -4.43 -14.61
N VAL A 115 1.88 -5.71 -14.92
CA VAL A 115 1.54 -6.18 -16.24
C VAL A 115 0.15 -6.80 -16.17
N LYS A 116 -0.81 -6.17 -16.81
CA LYS A 116 -2.24 -6.50 -16.65
C LYS A 116 -3.02 -6.36 -17.96
N LYS A 117 -4.25 -6.83 -17.96
CA LYS A 117 -5.18 -6.58 -19.07
C LYS A 117 -5.45 -5.07 -19.18
N ARG A 118 -5.44 -4.55 -20.40
CA ARG A 118 -5.72 -3.14 -20.70
C ARG A 118 -7.02 -2.67 -20.03
N GLY A 119 -6.94 -1.56 -19.30
CA GLY A 119 -8.08 -0.96 -18.61
C GLY A 119 -8.54 -1.71 -17.35
N ALA A 120 -7.88 -2.80 -16.95
CA ALA A 120 -8.19 -3.45 -15.69
C ALA A 120 -7.78 -2.56 -14.50
N PRO A 121 -8.55 -2.55 -13.39
CA PRO A 121 -8.17 -1.81 -12.20
C PRO A 121 -6.88 -2.37 -11.60
N ASP A 122 -6.09 -1.51 -10.95
CA ASP A 122 -4.86 -1.92 -10.28
C ASP A 122 -5.12 -2.79 -9.06
N THR A 123 -6.31 -2.64 -8.44
CA THR A 123 -6.71 -3.35 -7.22
C THR A 123 -8.14 -3.86 -7.34
N ILE A 124 -8.38 -5.08 -6.90
CA ILE A 124 -9.71 -5.70 -6.86
C ILE A 124 -9.94 -6.19 -5.41
N PRO A 125 -11.07 -5.83 -4.77
CA PRO A 125 -11.40 -6.36 -3.44
C PRO A 125 -11.38 -7.89 -3.43
N ALA A 126 -10.87 -8.47 -2.35
CA ALA A 126 -10.84 -9.92 -2.11
C ALA A 126 -11.36 -10.23 -0.71
N GLN A 127 -11.75 -11.49 -0.47
CA GLN A 127 -12.21 -11.98 0.83
C GLN A 127 -11.25 -13.02 1.40
#